data_9cc9af8df25d1aa16df5fbbe33bc4395
#
_entry.id   9cc9af8df25d1aa16df5fbbe33bc4395
#
_cell.length_a   1.000
_cell.length_b   1.000
_cell.length_c   1.000
_cell.angle_alpha   90.00
_cell.angle_beta   90.00
_cell.angle_gamma   90.00
#
_symmetry.space_group_name_H-M   'P 1'
#
loop_
_entity.id
_entity.type
_entity.pdbx_description
1 polymer ?
#
loop_
_entity_poly.entity_id
_entity_poly.type
_entity_poly.pdbx_seq_one_letter_code
_entity_poly.pdbx_strand_id
1 'polypeptide(L)'
;MVQISRFNTEFKCEYGVIEDLTPMVRRVVAPNPGPFTFKGTGTYIIGHGNVAVIDPGPGLPDHVEALLSGLDGEQITHQLITHTHLDHSPAAKLLKERTGAPTYGFGPHGSGRFERGVKVEEGGYQQFF
;
A
#
# COMPACT_ATOMS: atom_id res chain seq x y z
N MET A 1 5.88 16.78 33.19
CA MET A 1 4.66 16.16 32.63
C MET A 1 5.02 15.37 31.40
N VAL A 2 4.76 14.09 31.44
CA VAL A 2 4.99 13.25 30.26
C VAL A 2 3.91 13.57 29.24
N GLN A 3 4.33 14.04 28.08
CA GLN A 3 3.40 14.27 26.99
C GLN A 3 3.16 12.94 26.28
N ILE A 4 1.93 12.45 26.36
CA ILE A 4 1.53 11.26 25.62
C ILE A 4 1.70 11.54 24.14
N SER A 5 2.30 10.61 23.44
CA SER A 5 2.42 10.69 21.98
C SER A 5 1.06 11.02 21.36
N ARG A 6 0.98 12.13 20.67
CA ARG A 6 -0.21 12.54 19.96
C ARG A 6 -0.05 12.22 18.49
N PHE A 7 -1.14 11.84 17.88
CA PHE A 7 -1.15 11.73 16.43
C PHE A 7 -0.79 13.07 15.81
N ASN A 8 0.08 13.02 14.82
CA ASN A 8 0.41 14.22 14.06
C ASN A 8 -0.76 14.61 13.17
N THR A 9 -1.58 15.54 13.64
CA THR A 9 -2.73 16.05 12.91
C THR A 9 -2.37 17.12 11.88
N GLU A 10 -1.11 17.59 11.91
CA GLU A 10 -0.60 18.60 10.97
C GLU A 10 0.13 17.97 9.79
N PHE A 11 0.00 16.66 9.60
CA PHE A 11 0.58 15.98 8.46
C PHE A 11 0.09 16.59 7.15
N LYS A 12 1.04 17.09 6.38
CA LYS A 12 0.77 17.67 5.06
C LYS A 12 1.20 16.69 3.98
N CYS A 13 0.36 16.51 2.98
CA CYS A 13 0.70 15.71 1.82
C CYS A 13 0.07 16.31 0.56
N GLU A 14 0.71 16.07 -0.56
CA GLU A 14 0.13 16.29 -1.87
C GLU A 14 -0.30 14.94 -2.45
N TYR A 15 -1.57 14.80 -2.77
CA TYR A 15 -2.07 13.58 -3.37
C TYR A 15 -1.42 13.34 -4.74
N GLY A 16 -1.08 12.09 -5.01
CA GLY A 16 -0.51 11.70 -6.28
C GLY A 16 0.94 12.12 -6.51
N VAL A 17 1.59 12.73 -5.54
CA VAL A 17 3.00 13.11 -5.63
C VAL A 17 3.85 12.09 -4.86
N ILE A 18 4.85 11.53 -5.52
CA ILE A 18 5.80 10.62 -4.88
C ILE A 18 6.83 11.43 -4.12
N GLU A 19 6.96 11.18 -2.83
CA GLU A 19 7.92 11.83 -1.94
C GLU A 19 9.02 10.84 -1.52
N ASP A 20 10.25 11.33 -1.48
CA ASP A 20 11.35 10.57 -0.90
C ASP A 20 11.31 10.68 0.63
N LEU A 21 11.16 9.54 1.30
CA LEU A 21 11.23 9.48 2.77
C LEU A 21 12.64 9.14 3.24
N THR A 22 13.28 8.22 2.53
CA THR A 22 14.67 7.82 2.73
C THR A 22 15.28 7.56 1.35
N PRO A 23 16.59 7.32 1.23
CA PRO A 23 17.18 6.94 -0.06
C PRO A 23 16.58 5.70 -0.71
N MET A 24 15.94 4.82 0.09
CA MET A 24 15.37 3.55 -0.41
C MET A 24 13.85 3.51 -0.36
N VAL A 25 13.20 4.46 0.29
CA VAL A 25 11.75 4.42 0.52
C VAL A 25 11.11 5.70 0.04
N ARG A 26 10.15 5.57 -0.84
CA ARG A 26 9.28 6.65 -1.32
C ARG A 26 7.83 6.37 -0.93
N ARG A 27 7.01 7.38 -0.93
CA ARG A 27 5.58 7.27 -0.59
C ARG A 27 4.74 8.12 -1.52
N VAL A 28 3.58 7.62 -1.88
CA VAL A 28 2.50 8.39 -2.51
C VAL A 28 1.23 8.18 -1.70
N VAL A 29 0.49 9.26 -1.44
CA VAL A 29 -0.75 9.20 -0.66
C VAL A 29 -1.95 9.24 -1.60
N ALA A 30 -2.86 8.28 -1.43
CA ALA A 30 -4.10 8.23 -2.20
C ALA A 30 -5.11 9.26 -1.69
N PRO A 31 -5.93 9.85 -2.58
CA PRO A 31 -6.95 10.84 -2.19
C PRO A 31 -8.20 10.17 -1.62
N ASN A 32 -8.04 9.43 -0.53
CA ASN A 32 -9.12 8.74 0.17
C ASN A 32 -9.13 9.08 1.67
N PRO A 33 -9.20 10.38 2.06
CA PRO A 33 -9.19 10.76 3.46
C PRO A 33 -10.42 10.24 4.19
N GLY A 34 -10.26 9.96 5.48
CA GLY A 34 -11.36 9.48 6.31
C GLY A 34 -10.90 9.08 7.71
N PRO A 35 -11.84 8.60 8.57
CA PRO A 35 -11.54 8.22 9.95
C PRO A 35 -10.48 7.13 10.09
N PHE A 36 -10.40 6.23 9.11
CA PHE A 36 -9.48 5.10 9.13
C PHE A 36 -8.19 5.34 8.33
N THR A 37 -8.17 6.36 7.48
CA THR A 37 -7.06 6.64 6.57
C THR A 37 -6.38 7.96 6.85
N PHE A 38 -6.95 8.77 7.72
CA PHE A 38 -6.52 10.13 8.03
C PHE A 38 -6.49 10.99 6.75
N LYS A 39 -5.31 11.35 6.23
CA LYS A 39 -5.19 12.09 4.96
C LYS A 39 -5.37 11.21 3.73
N GLY A 40 -5.18 9.92 3.88
CA GLY A 40 -5.29 8.92 2.84
C GLY A 40 -4.34 7.76 3.06
N THR A 41 -4.54 6.68 2.28
CA THR A 41 -3.67 5.52 2.34
C THR A 41 -2.29 5.86 1.77
N GLY A 42 -1.25 5.54 2.53
CA GLY A 42 0.13 5.61 2.04
C GLY A 42 0.51 4.36 1.26
N THR A 43 0.86 4.52 0.00
CA THR A 43 1.48 3.49 -0.82
C THR A 43 2.99 3.71 -0.77
N TYR A 44 3.73 2.68 -0.37
CA TYR A 44 5.18 2.78 -0.22
C TYR A 44 5.89 2.10 -1.39
N ILE A 45 6.97 2.70 -1.84
CA ILE A 45 7.79 2.21 -2.95
C ILE A 45 9.18 1.95 -2.41
N ILE A 46 9.64 0.71 -2.54
CA ILE A 46 10.94 0.28 -2.03
C ILE A 46 11.90 0.09 -3.21
N GLY A 47 13.04 0.73 -3.14
CA GLY A 47 14.08 0.63 -4.16
C GLY A 47 13.98 1.66 -5.26
N HIS A 48 14.82 1.51 -6.26
CA HIS A 48 14.88 2.32 -7.48
C HIS A 48 15.21 1.43 -8.66
N GLY A 49 14.66 1.75 -9.83
CA GLY A 49 14.83 0.95 -11.04
C GLY A 49 13.90 -0.26 -11.05
N ASN A 50 14.22 -1.29 -10.29
CA ASN A 50 13.30 -2.37 -9.94
C ASN A 50 12.77 -2.09 -8.55
N VAL A 51 11.44 -1.97 -8.43
CA VAL A 51 10.81 -1.53 -7.20
C VAL A 51 9.74 -2.52 -6.73
N ALA A 52 9.56 -2.58 -5.41
CA ALA A 52 8.41 -3.21 -4.79
C ALA A 52 7.43 -2.13 -4.33
N VAL A 53 6.14 -2.37 -4.51
CA VAL A 53 5.07 -1.49 -4.06
C VAL A 53 4.35 -2.15 -2.90
N ILE A 54 4.24 -1.44 -1.78
CA ILE A 54 3.55 -1.91 -0.58
C ILE A 54 2.21 -1.19 -0.48
N ASP A 55 1.14 -1.95 -0.36
CA ASP A 55 -0.24 -1.46 -0.28
C ASP A 55 -0.57 -0.50 -1.44
N PRO A 56 -0.86 -1.04 -2.63
CA PRO A 56 -1.18 -0.23 -3.81
C PRO A 56 -2.32 0.76 -3.60
N GLY A 57 -3.17 0.51 -2.60
CA GLY A 57 -4.19 1.45 -2.18
C GLY A 57 -5.59 1.14 -2.73
N PRO A 58 -6.50 2.11 -2.62
CA PRO A 58 -7.85 1.96 -3.11
C PRO A 58 -7.90 1.85 -4.62
N GLY A 59 -8.99 1.28 -5.14
CA GLY A 59 -9.19 1.12 -6.58
C GLY A 59 -9.52 2.43 -7.31
N LEU A 60 -8.74 3.47 -7.07
CA LEU A 60 -8.92 4.78 -7.70
C LEU A 60 -8.00 4.90 -8.92
N PRO A 61 -8.53 5.02 -10.13
CA PRO A 61 -7.72 5.12 -11.33
C PRO A 61 -6.70 6.25 -11.28
N ASP A 62 -7.04 7.40 -10.74
CA ASP A 62 -6.12 8.55 -10.64
C ASP A 62 -4.93 8.25 -9.74
N HIS A 63 -5.13 7.49 -8.67
CA HIS A 63 -4.03 7.06 -7.80
C HIS A 63 -3.09 6.11 -8.53
N VAL A 64 -3.64 5.15 -9.27
CA VAL A 64 -2.87 4.21 -10.08
C VAL A 64 -2.07 4.94 -11.16
N GLU A 65 -2.70 5.88 -11.87
CA GLU A 65 -2.01 6.68 -12.89
C GLU A 65 -0.90 7.55 -12.28
N ALA A 66 -1.14 8.15 -11.13
CA ALA A 66 -0.12 8.93 -10.43
C ALA A 66 1.08 8.07 -10.04
N LEU A 67 0.83 6.87 -9.55
CA LEU A 67 1.88 5.92 -9.19
C LEU A 67 2.70 5.51 -10.42
N LEU A 68 2.03 5.13 -11.51
CA LEU A 68 2.69 4.73 -12.74
C LEU A 68 3.48 5.87 -13.38
N SER A 69 2.93 7.07 -13.41
CA SER A 69 3.61 8.25 -13.95
C SER A 69 4.84 8.62 -13.12
N GLY A 70 4.72 8.56 -11.80
CA GLY A 70 5.85 8.84 -10.90
C GLY A 70 6.95 7.80 -10.95
N LEU A 71 6.63 6.58 -11.38
CA LEU A 71 7.58 5.48 -11.55
C LEU A 71 7.97 5.28 -13.02
N ASP A 72 7.77 6.27 -13.86
CA ASP A 72 8.15 6.19 -15.27
C ASP A 72 9.64 5.86 -15.42
N GLY A 73 9.93 4.87 -16.29
CA GLY A 73 11.28 4.35 -16.45
C GLY A 73 11.72 3.32 -15.40
N GLU A 74 10.90 3.07 -14.38
CA GLU A 74 11.16 2.04 -13.36
C GLU A 74 10.21 0.86 -13.55
N GLN A 75 10.61 -0.31 -13.07
CA GLN A 75 9.80 -1.53 -13.17
C GLN A 75 9.29 -1.94 -11.79
N ILE A 76 7.97 -2.08 -11.66
CA ILE A 76 7.35 -2.68 -10.48
C ILE A 76 7.47 -4.19 -10.64
N THR A 77 8.22 -4.82 -9.73
CA THR A 77 8.47 -6.26 -9.76
C THR A 77 7.63 -7.06 -8.78
N HIS A 78 7.22 -6.41 -7.69
CA HIS A 78 6.46 -7.03 -6.61
C HIS A 78 5.42 -6.05 -6.09
N GLN A 79 4.25 -6.59 -5.73
CA GLN A 79 3.26 -5.88 -4.94
C GLN A 79 3.08 -6.62 -3.62
N LEU A 80 3.29 -5.93 -2.50
CA LEU A 80 3.16 -6.51 -1.17
C LEU A 80 1.92 -5.93 -0.50
N ILE A 81 1.03 -6.80 -0.06
CA ILE A 81 -0.24 -6.41 0.57
C ILE A 81 -0.15 -6.71 2.06
N THR A 82 -0.28 -5.69 2.90
CA THR A 82 -0.28 -5.88 4.35
C THR A 82 -1.58 -6.52 4.82
N HIS A 83 -2.70 -6.10 4.23
CA HIS A 83 -4.01 -6.69 4.45
C HIS A 83 -4.97 -6.30 3.31
N THR A 84 -6.11 -6.97 3.21
CA THR A 84 -7.00 -6.88 2.05
C THR A 84 -8.14 -5.89 2.18
N HIS A 85 -8.06 -4.94 3.10
CA HIS A 85 -9.06 -3.88 3.21
C HIS A 85 -9.12 -3.00 1.95
N LEU A 86 -10.27 -2.39 1.73
CA LEU A 86 -10.57 -1.61 0.51
C LEU A 86 -9.68 -0.37 0.31
N ASP A 87 -9.04 0.09 1.35
CA ASP A 87 -8.11 1.23 1.28
C ASP A 87 -6.65 0.83 1.01
N HIS A 88 -6.34 -0.47 0.98
CA HIS A 88 -4.96 -0.95 0.84
C HIS A 88 -4.70 -1.81 -0.39
N SER A 89 -5.66 -2.60 -0.85
CA SER A 89 -5.40 -3.65 -1.83
C SER A 89 -6.09 -3.54 -3.20
N PRO A 90 -7.22 -2.85 -3.37
CA PRO A 90 -7.96 -2.94 -4.63
C PRO A 90 -7.19 -2.47 -5.86
N ALA A 91 -6.27 -1.51 -5.71
CA ALA A 91 -5.44 -1.05 -6.81
C ALA A 91 -4.46 -2.12 -7.32
N ALA A 92 -4.22 -3.17 -6.54
CA ALA A 92 -3.29 -4.25 -6.92
C ALA A 92 -3.68 -4.92 -8.24
N LYS A 93 -4.97 -5.11 -8.46
CA LYS A 93 -5.48 -5.68 -9.72
C LYS A 93 -5.16 -4.78 -10.90
N LEU A 94 -5.42 -3.49 -10.76
CA LEU A 94 -5.16 -2.51 -11.81
C LEU A 94 -3.66 -2.42 -12.13
N LEU A 95 -2.81 -2.42 -11.11
CA LEU A 95 -1.36 -2.42 -11.29
C LEU A 95 -0.88 -3.70 -11.96
N LYS A 96 -1.41 -4.86 -11.56
CA LYS A 96 -1.06 -6.12 -12.19
C LYS A 96 -1.43 -6.15 -13.67
N GLU A 97 -2.61 -5.66 -14.03
CA GLU A 97 -3.04 -5.53 -15.42
C GLU A 97 -2.12 -4.62 -16.24
N ARG A 98 -1.60 -3.56 -15.61
CA ARG A 98 -0.75 -2.56 -16.29
C ARG A 98 0.73 -2.94 -16.31
N THR A 99 1.23 -3.65 -15.32
CA THR A 99 2.66 -3.91 -15.13
C THR A 99 3.05 -5.38 -15.17
N GLY A 100 2.10 -6.28 -14.97
CA GLY A 100 2.36 -7.70 -14.83
C GLY A 100 2.92 -8.09 -13.45
N ALA A 101 3.13 -7.14 -12.54
CA ALA A 101 3.72 -7.41 -11.24
C ALA A 101 2.84 -8.34 -10.39
N PRO A 102 3.38 -9.46 -9.88
CA PRO A 102 2.63 -10.35 -9.01
C PRO A 102 2.36 -9.73 -7.64
N THR A 103 1.31 -10.21 -7.01
CA THR A 103 0.87 -9.74 -5.69
C THR A 103 1.20 -10.79 -4.64
N TYR A 104 1.79 -10.36 -3.54
CA TYR A 104 2.14 -11.20 -2.39
C TYR A 104 1.43 -10.67 -1.14
N GLY A 105 0.92 -11.56 -0.34
CA GLY A 105 0.27 -11.23 0.92
C GLY A 105 0.56 -12.27 1.98
N PHE A 106 0.12 -12.01 3.21
CA PHE A 106 0.27 -12.94 4.33
C PHE A 106 -0.55 -14.23 4.12
N GLY A 107 -1.64 -14.14 3.41
CA GLY A 107 -2.52 -15.26 3.12
C GLY A 107 -3.77 -14.77 2.40
N PRO A 108 -4.73 -15.64 2.10
CA PRO A 108 -6.02 -15.23 1.56
C PRO A 108 -6.72 -14.22 2.44
N HIS A 109 -7.75 -13.56 1.91
CA HIS A 109 -8.54 -12.61 2.69
C HIS A 109 -9.02 -13.24 4.00
N GLY A 110 -8.70 -12.59 5.12
CA GLY A 110 -9.01 -13.11 6.45
C GLY A 110 -7.94 -13.97 7.09
N SER A 111 -6.82 -14.25 6.41
CA SER A 111 -5.69 -14.98 6.98
C SER A 111 -5.19 -14.32 8.26
N GLY A 112 -4.85 -15.12 9.25
CA GLY A 112 -4.38 -14.65 10.54
C GLY A 112 -5.48 -14.25 11.51
N ARG A 113 -6.73 -14.29 11.10
CA ARG A 113 -7.87 -14.04 12.00
C ARG A 113 -8.04 -15.17 12.99
N PHE A 114 -8.70 -14.82 14.11
CA PHE A 114 -9.19 -15.79 15.06
C PHE A 114 -10.71 -15.77 15.07
N GLU A 115 -11.32 -16.95 14.99
CA GLU A 115 -12.73 -17.13 15.26
C GLU A 115 -12.87 -17.88 16.57
N ARG A 116 -13.64 -17.34 17.50
CA ARG A 116 -13.86 -17.95 18.83
C ARG A 116 -12.57 -18.34 19.54
N GLY A 117 -11.54 -17.52 19.39
CA GLY A 117 -10.24 -17.76 20.00
C GLY A 117 -9.36 -18.80 19.28
N VAL A 118 -9.82 -19.32 18.16
CA VAL A 118 -9.06 -20.28 17.36
C VAL A 118 -8.52 -19.58 16.13
N LYS A 119 -7.23 -19.77 15.85
CA LYS A 119 -6.63 -19.25 14.62
C LYS A 119 -7.25 -19.94 13.41
N VAL A 120 -7.85 -19.16 12.54
CA VAL A 120 -8.54 -19.68 11.37
C VAL A 120 -7.57 -20.21 10.33
N GLU A 121 -6.44 -19.52 10.18
CA GLU A 121 -5.51 -19.83 9.12
C GLU A 121 -4.09 -19.40 9.51
N GLU A 122 -3.13 -20.20 9.13
CA GLU A 122 -1.73 -19.82 9.14
C GLU A 122 -1.36 -19.29 7.77
N GLY A 123 -0.77 -18.10 7.76
CA GLY A 123 -0.31 -17.50 6.54
C GLY A 123 1.18 -17.18 6.62
N GLY A 124 1.71 -16.87 5.51
CA GLY A 124 3.03 -16.28 5.30
C GLY A 124 2.93 -15.54 3.98
N TYR A 125 3.90 -14.75 3.62
CA TYR A 125 3.83 -14.05 2.35
C TYR A 125 3.85 -15.06 1.19
N GLN A 126 2.77 -15.07 0.44
CA GLN A 126 2.52 -15.96 -0.68
C GLN A 126 2.04 -15.13 -1.86
N GLN A 127 2.25 -15.65 -3.05
CA GLN A 127 1.75 -15.02 -4.26
C GLN A 127 0.27 -15.31 -4.42
N PHE A 128 -0.52 -14.22 -4.61
CA PHE A 128 -1.94 -14.28 -4.93
C PHE A 128 -2.20 -13.51 -6.22
N PHE A 129 -3.18 -13.94 -6.97
CA PHE A 129 -3.61 -13.37 -8.26
C PHE A 129 -2.61 -13.53 -9.40
#